data_b697b64faccbccefa7d600016a513d2e
#
_entry.id   b697b64faccbccefa7d600016a513d2e
#
_cell.length_a   1.000
_cell.length_b   1.000
_cell.length_c   1.000
_cell.angle_alpha   90.00
_cell.angle_beta   90.00
_cell.angle_gamma   90.00
#
_symmetry.space_group_name_H-M   'P 1'
#
loop_
_entity.id
_entity.type
_entity.pdbx_description
1 polymer ?
#
loop_
_entity_poly.entity_id
_entity_poly.type
_entity_poly.pdbx_seq_one_letter_code
_entity_poly.pdbx_strand_id
1 'polypeptide(L)'
;MGFLRRNAFPLTAAALLLVAGGSFAATRGEQEASLVDQERRIEELLVRKAELEETQGEREREVVGQVMGADRARLDADEELIGRLLDTALTWESHAEYVDARSSMVSVYGLAEDSAFMTVFLPEPTVNVDAEGTEYALIDLLGLDSRVEDFRAELLSVRGTEYSYFLLVDVRSTSDDGQAGARSTSAVLLTTDGDGGVSGVEGYASTSRVRSSGPD
;
A
#
# COMPACT_ATOMS: atom_id res chain seq x y z
N MET A 1 54.89 -11.97 -55.43
CA MET A 1 53.43 -11.82 -55.37
C MET A 1 52.70 -13.04 -54.74
N GLY A 2 53.40 -13.95 -54.02
CA GLY A 2 52.79 -15.16 -53.49
C GLY A 2 52.19 -15.07 -52.06
N PHE A 3 52.65 -14.14 -51.22
CA PHE A 3 52.27 -14.04 -49.79
C PHE A 3 50.81 -13.58 -49.61
N LEU A 4 50.37 -12.61 -50.33
CA LEU A 4 49.00 -12.07 -50.29
C LEU A 4 47.93 -13.06 -50.73
N ARG A 5 48.24 -13.91 -51.73
CA ARG A 5 47.30 -14.89 -52.24
C ARG A 5 47.12 -16.09 -51.30
N ARG A 6 48.16 -16.47 -50.56
CA ARG A 6 48.17 -17.60 -49.65
C ARG A 6 47.52 -17.26 -48.29
N ASN A 7 47.49 -15.95 -47.92
CA ASN A 7 46.89 -15.44 -46.67
C ASN A 7 45.61 -14.61 -46.90
N ALA A 8 45.08 -14.61 -48.11
CA ALA A 8 43.85 -13.84 -48.41
C ALA A 8 42.66 -14.25 -47.51
N PHE A 9 42.44 -15.53 -47.32
CA PHE A 9 41.34 -16.05 -46.54
C PHE A 9 41.41 -15.65 -45.05
N PRO A 10 42.54 -15.84 -44.30
CA PRO A 10 42.59 -15.38 -42.92
C PRO A 10 42.55 -13.87 -42.76
N LEU A 11 43.05 -13.09 -43.73
CA LEU A 11 42.96 -11.61 -43.71
C LEU A 11 41.54 -11.13 -43.91
N THR A 12 40.79 -11.73 -44.82
CA THR A 12 39.36 -11.37 -45.00
C THR A 12 38.50 -11.79 -43.80
N ALA A 13 38.77 -12.93 -43.19
CA ALA A 13 38.10 -13.36 -41.96
C ALA A 13 38.38 -12.41 -40.78
N ALA A 14 39.63 -11.97 -40.60
CA ALA A 14 40.00 -11.00 -39.59
C ALA A 14 39.32 -9.64 -39.81
N ALA A 15 39.27 -9.17 -41.03
CA ALA A 15 38.58 -7.93 -41.39
C ALA A 15 37.07 -7.98 -41.10
N LEU A 16 36.42 -9.10 -41.45
CA LEU A 16 35.00 -9.35 -41.12
C LEU A 16 34.72 -9.39 -39.63
N LEU A 17 35.58 -9.99 -38.86
CA LEU A 17 35.47 -10.03 -37.40
C LEU A 17 35.63 -8.65 -36.78
N LEU A 18 36.54 -7.81 -37.30
CA LEU A 18 36.69 -6.42 -36.81
C LEU A 18 35.47 -5.55 -37.16
N VAL A 19 34.90 -5.71 -38.36
CA VAL A 19 33.68 -5.00 -38.75
C VAL A 19 32.49 -5.47 -37.93
N ALA A 20 32.32 -6.76 -37.70
CA ALA A 20 31.26 -7.32 -36.91
C ALA A 20 31.38 -6.90 -35.44
N GLY A 21 32.59 -6.95 -34.85
CA GLY A 21 32.87 -6.51 -33.48
C GLY A 21 32.63 -5.01 -33.29
N GLY A 22 33.10 -4.18 -34.27
CA GLY A 22 32.85 -2.74 -34.22
C GLY A 22 31.36 -2.39 -34.34
N SER A 23 30.65 -3.06 -35.24
CA SER A 23 29.19 -2.88 -35.40
C SER A 23 28.43 -3.29 -34.13
N PHE A 24 28.78 -4.41 -33.55
CA PHE A 24 28.17 -4.89 -32.30
C PHE A 24 28.42 -3.93 -31.13
N ALA A 25 29.64 -3.42 -30.96
CA ALA A 25 29.97 -2.45 -29.94
C ALA A 25 29.22 -1.12 -30.10
N ALA A 26 29.08 -0.63 -31.35
CA ALA A 26 28.32 0.57 -31.64
C ALA A 26 26.82 0.40 -31.31
N THR A 27 26.22 -0.71 -31.76
CA THR A 27 24.81 -1.02 -31.49
C THR A 27 24.54 -1.17 -29.98
N ARG A 28 25.47 -1.76 -29.25
CA ARG A 28 25.34 -1.92 -27.81
C ARG A 28 25.42 -0.58 -27.07
N GLY A 29 26.31 0.31 -27.50
CA GLY A 29 26.39 1.67 -26.95
C GLY A 29 25.13 2.50 -27.19
N GLU A 30 24.53 2.37 -28.39
CA GLU A 30 23.26 3.02 -28.71
C GLU A 30 22.09 2.46 -27.88
N GLN A 31 22.07 1.14 -27.64
CA GLN A 31 21.05 0.48 -26.81
C GLN A 31 21.18 0.91 -25.34
N GLU A 32 22.39 0.97 -24.81
CA GLU A 32 22.64 1.44 -23.44
C GLU A 32 22.21 2.90 -23.27
N ALA A 33 22.53 3.77 -24.22
CA ALA A 33 22.09 5.17 -24.19
C ALA A 33 20.55 5.29 -24.29
N SER A 34 19.92 4.45 -25.11
CA SER A 34 18.46 4.41 -25.22
C SER A 34 17.78 3.93 -23.95
N LEU A 35 18.35 2.95 -23.23
CA LEU A 35 17.82 2.48 -21.96
C LEU A 35 17.89 3.56 -20.89
N VAL A 36 19.03 4.25 -20.77
CA VAL A 36 19.17 5.37 -19.84
C VAL A 36 18.18 6.51 -20.13
N ASP A 37 17.94 6.81 -21.41
CA ASP A 37 16.95 7.83 -21.78
C ASP A 37 15.51 7.38 -21.49
N GLN A 38 15.21 6.10 -21.66
CA GLN A 38 13.92 5.52 -21.29
C GLN A 38 13.70 5.52 -19.77
N GLU A 39 14.71 5.14 -18.99
CA GLU A 39 14.64 5.19 -17.52
C GLU A 39 14.36 6.61 -17.04
N ARG A 40 15.08 7.60 -17.55
CA ARG A 40 14.85 9.00 -17.22
C ARG A 40 13.44 9.46 -17.57
N ARG A 41 12.91 9.07 -18.74
CA ARG A 41 11.55 9.40 -19.15
C ARG A 41 10.50 8.74 -18.28
N ILE A 42 10.74 7.51 -17.84
CA ILE A 42 9.85 6.81 -16.89
C ILE A 42 9.81 7.58 -15.57
N GLU A 43 10.97 8.00 -15.06
CA GLU A 43 11.07 8.77 -13.83
C GLU A 43 10.35 10.13 -13.94
N GLU A 44 10.57 10.88 -15.02
CA GLU A 44 9.84 12.12 -15.30
C GLU A 44 8.32 11.92 -15.41
N LEU A 45 7.88 10.82 -16.05
CA LEU A 45 6.46 10.50 -16.16
C LEU A 45 5.83 10.10 -14.84
N LEU A 46 6.57 9.38 -13.97
CA LEU A 46 6.10 9.03 -12.65
C LEU A 46 5.93 10.26 -11.77
N VAL A 47 6.89 11.18 -11.78
CA VAL A 47 6.79 12.46 -11.06
C VAL A 47 5.58 13.26 -11.56
N ARG A 48 5.45 13.40 -12.88
CA ARG A 48 4.34 14.15 -13.46
C ARG A 48 2.98 13.50 -13.21
N LYS A 49 2.94 12.18 -13.18
CA LYS A 49 1.73 11.44 -12.81
C LYS A 49 1.33 11.75 -11.37
N ALA A 50 2.28 11.69 -10.43
CA ALA A 50 2.03 12.02 -9.02
C ALA A 50 1.51 13.45 -8.84
N GLU A 51 2.13 14.44 -9.50
CA GLU A 51 1.66 15.85 -9.47
C GLU A 51 0.24 16.01 -10.03
N LEU A 52 -0.09 15.28 -11.10
CA LEU A 52 -1.42 15.33 -11.69
C LEU A 52 -2.47 14.65 -10.80
N GLU A 53 -2.15 13.54 -10.18
CA GLU A 53 -3.03 12.84 -9.23
C GLU A 53 -3.30 13.71 -7.99
N GLU A 54 -2.27 14.37 -7.45
CA GLU A 54 -2.41 15.32 -6.35
C GLU A 54 -3.32 16.51 -6.74
N THR A 55 -3.04 17.15 -7.87
CA THR A 55 -3.82 18.29 -8.37
C THR A 55 -5.27 17.90 -8.69
N GLN A 56 -5.49 16.70 -9.21
CA GLN A 56 -6.82 16.19 -9.49
C GLN A 56 -7.59 15.92 -8.21
N GLY A 57 -6.94 15.27 -7.22
CA GLY A 57 -7.53 15.02 -5.92
C GLY A 57 -7.93 16.32 -5.20
N GLU A 58 -7.09 17.35 -5.26
CA GLU A 58 -7.42 18.67 -4.69
C GLU A 58 -8.65 19.32 -5.37
N ARG A 59 -8.71 19.26 -6.69
CA ARG A 59 -9.86 19.83 -7.44
C ARG A 59 -11.15 19.07 -7.17
N GLU A 60 -11.10 17.75 -7.12
CA GLU A 60 -12.25 16.91 -6.80
C GLU A 60 -12.76 17.20 -5.39
N ARG A 61 -11.88 17.31 -4.40
CA ARG A 61 -12.23 17.71 -3.02
C ARG A 61 -12.87 19.10 -2.97
N GLU A 62 -12.32 20.06 -3.71
CA GLU A 62 -12.87 21.42 -3.78
C GLU A 62 -14.28 21.42 -4.38
N VAL A 63 -14.51 20.73 -5.50
CA VAL A 63 -15.82 20.64 -6.15
C VAL A 63 -16.82 19.91 -5.27
N VAL A 64 -16.44 18.78 -4.67
CA VAL A 64 -17.29 18.01 -3.76
C VAL A 64 -17.62 18.83 -2.52
N GLY A 65 -16.64 19.53 -1.93
CA GLY A 65 -16.85 20.42 -0.80
C GLY A 65 -17.86 21.53 -1.09
N GLN A 66 -17.73 22.19 -2.25
CA GLN A 66 -18.66 23.23 -2.68
C GLN A 66 -20.08 22.71 -2.94
N VAL A 67 -20.22 21.58 -3.62
CA VAL A 67 -21.51 20.97 -3.97
C VAL A 67 -22.22 20.42 -2.72
N MET A 68 -21.49 19.84 -1.78
CA MET A 68 -22.04 19.26 -0.56
C MET A 68 -22.12 20.27 0.60
N GLY A 69 -21.59 21.48 0.44
CA GLY A 69 -21.55 22.49 1.51
C GLY A 69 -20.57 22.12 2.65
N ALA A 70 -19.57 21.31 2.34
CA ALA A 70 -18.58 20.89 3.32
C ALA A 70 -17.55 22.00 3.58
N ASP A 71 -17.16 22.16 4.84
CA ASP A 71 -16.07 23.06 5.25
C ASP A 71 -14.72 22.38 5.01
N ARG A 72 -13.79 23.08 4.32
CA ARG A 72 -12.48 22.53 3.98
C ARG A 72 -11.63 22.21 5.20
N ALA A 73 -11.60 23.10 6.19
CA ALA A 73 -10.82 22.88 7.41
C ALA A 73 -11.33 21.67 8.19
N ARG A 74 -12.66 21.42 8.09
CA ARG A 74 -13.27 20.23 8.66
C ARG A 74 -12.86 18.97 7.91
N LEU A 75 -12.85 18.99 6.58
CA LEU A 75 -12.41 17.83 5.78
C LEU A 75 -10.96 17.44 6.09
N ASP A 76 -10.07 18.44 6.19
CA ASP A 76 -8.66 18.22 6.52
C ASP A 76 -8.51 17.63 7.94
N ALA A 77 -9.27 18.13 8.92
CA ALA A 77 -9.26 17.61 10.29
C ALA A 77 -9.84 16.19 10.38
N ASP A 78 -10.90 15.90 9.63
CA ASP A 78 -11.48 14.57 9.57
C ASP A 78 -10.53 13.57 8.89
N GLU A 79 -9.79 13.95 7.84
CA GLU A 79 -8.77 13.10 7.20
C GLU A 79 -7.66 12.73 8.19
N GLU A 80 -7.17 13.68 9.01
CA GLU A 80 -6.22 13.40 10.08
C GLU A 80 -6.78 12.46 11.15
N LEU A 81 -8.04 12.68 11.56
CA LEU A 81 -8.71 11.82 12.53
C LEU A 81 -8.84 10.39 12.01
N ILE A 82 -9.28 10.23 10.75
CA ILE A 82 -9.41 8.96 10.06
C ILE A 82 -8.05 8.25 9.99
N GLY A 83 -7.01 8.97 9.57
CA GLY A 83 -5.64 8.43 9.50
C GLY A 83 -5.18 7.89 10.85
N ARG A 84 -5.33 8.66 11.93
CA ARG A 84 -4.98 8.22 13.30
C ARG A 84 -5.81 7.03 13.76
N LEU A 85 -7.10 6.98 13.46
CA LEU A 85 -7.96 5.84 13.82
C LEU A 85 -7.49 4.57 13.11
N LEU A 86 -7.29 4.65 11.80
CA LEU A 86 -6.86 3.50 11.00
C LEU A 86 -5.46 2.99 11.41
N ASP A 87 -4.53 3.91 11.64
CA ASP A 87 -3.19 3.57 12.10
C ASP A 87 -3.23 2.90 13.48
N THR A 88 -3.96 3.49 14.43
CA THR A 88 -4.14 2.90 15.76
C THR A 88 -4.79 1.51 15.69
N ALA A 89 -5.76 1.31 14.81
CA ALA A 89 -6.49 0.05 14.73
C ALA A 89 -5.71 -1.06 14.01
N LEU A 90 -5.00 -0.70 12.92
CA LEU A 90 -4.52 -1.67 11.94
C LEU A 90 -2.98 -1.74 11.83
N THR A 91 -2.25 -0.95 12.66
CA THR A 91 -0.79 -1.03 12.72
C THR A 91 -0.35 -1.55 14.09
N TRP A 92 0.21 -2.75 14.09
CA TRP A 92 0.70 -3.45 15.29
C TRP A 92 1.72 -4.53 14.89
N GLU A 93 2.69 -4.78 15.77
CA GLU A 93 3.78 -5.74 15.57
C GLU A 93 3.80 -6.84 16.66
N SER A 94 2.89 -6.77 17.63
CA SER A 94 2.83 -7.70 18.75
C SER A 94 1.41 -7.90 19.25
N HIS A 95 1.21 -8.98 20.02
CA HIS A 95 -0.05 -9.21 20.72
C HIS A 95 -0.40 -8.08 21.69
N ALA A 96 0.58 -7.54 22.41
CA ALA A 96 0.36 -6.44 23.33
C ALA A 96 -0.17 -5.19 22.62
N GLU A 97 0.46 -4.80 21.50
CA GLU A 97 0.01 -3.67 20.69
C GLU A 97 -1.37 -3.90 20.06
N TYR A 98 -1.66 -5.14 19.65
CA TYR A 98 -2.99 -5.51 19.17
C TYR A 98 -4.08 -5.33 20.25
N VAL A 99 -3.80 -5.76 21.47
CA VAL A 99 -4.73 -5.58 22.61
C VAL A 99 -4.89 -4.10 22.94
N ASP A 100 -3.82 -3.32 22.93
CA ASP A 100 -3.84 -1.87 23.12
C ASP A 100 -4.63 -1.17 22.02
N ALA A 101 -4.49 -1.60 20.77
CA ALA A 101 -5.28 -1.12 19.62
C ALA A 101 -6.78 -1.33 19.88
N ARG A 102 -7.19 -2.56 20.24
CA ARG A 102 -8.60 -2.85 20.59
C ARG A 102 -9.11 -1.97 21.71
N SER A 103 -8.33 -1.85 22.78
CA SER A 103 -8.69 -1.02 23.94
C SER A 103 -8.85 0.45 23.56
N SER A 104 -7.98 0.95 22.68
CA SER A 104 -8.03 2.32 22.17
C SER A 104 -9.28 2.58 21.33
N MET A 105 -9.68 1.61 20.50
CA MET A 105 -10.91 1.73 19.70
C MET A 105 -12.14 1.91 20.59
N VAL A 106 -12.21 1.19 21.70
CA VAL A 106 -13.32 1.29 22.67
C VAL A 106 -13.21 2.57 23.49
N SER A 107 -12.05 2.85 24.09
CA SER A 107 -11.89 3.91 25.09
C SER A 107 -11.71 5.31 24.50
N VAL A 108 -11.04 5.44 23.36
CA VAL A 108 -10.73 6.73 22.71
C VAL A 108 -11.73 7.05 21.62
N TYR A 109 -12.06 6.06 20.77
CA TYR A 109 -12.97 6.27 19.63
C TYR A 109 -14.42 5.88 19.92
N GLY A 110 -14.72 5.31 21.10
CA GLY A 110 -16.07 5.01 21.54
C GLY A 110 -16.76 3.88 20.77
N LEU A 111 -16.00 3.01 20.09
CA LEU A 111 -16.56 1.90 19.34
C LEU A 111 -17.07 0.79 20.29
N ALA A 112 -18.24 0.24 20.00
CA ALA A 112 -18.74 -0.91 20.74
C ALA A 112 -17.91 -2.16 20.38
N GLU A 113 -17.58 -2.99 21.38
CA GLU A 113 -16.77 -4.20 21.18
C GLU A 113 -17.39 -5.20 20.19
N ASP A 114 -18.71 -5.22 20.07
CA ASP A 114 -19.49 -6.02 19.16
C ASP A 114 -19.81 -5.34 17.81
N SER A 115 -19.25 -4.14 17.59
CA SER A 115 -19.43 -3.43 16.32
C SER A 115 -18.87 -4.24 15.14
N ALA A 116 -19.43 -4.03 13.95
CA ALA A 116 -18.97 -4.69 12.73
C ALA A 116 -17.48 -4.43 12.46
N PHE A 117 -17.01 -3.21 12.72
CA PHE A 117 -15.59 -2.86 12.58
C PHE A 117 -14.72 -3.70 13.53
N MET A 118 -15.04 -3.74 14.82
CA MET A 118 -14.29 -4.52 15.81
C MET A 118 -14.29 -6.01 15.51
N THR A 119 -15.44 -6.55 15.12
CA THR A 119 -15.58 -7.98 14.82
C THR A 119 -14.79 -8.40 13.58
N VAL A 120 -14.70 -7.52 12.57
CA VAL A 120 -14.06 -7.84 11.29
C VAL A 120 -12.56 -7.54 11.32
N PHE A 121 -12.16 -6.37 11.86
CA PHE A 121 -10.78 -5.89 11.76
C PHE A 121 -9.95 -6.14 13.02
N LEU A 122 -10.60 -6.17 14.16
CA LEU A 122 -9.96 -6.38 15.46
C LEU A 122 -10.74 -7.44 16.27
N PRO A 123 -10.91 -8.68 15.73
CA PRO A 123 -11.55 -9.75 16.50
C PRO A 123 -10.82 -10.00 17.82
N GLU A 124 -11.45 -10.73 18.75
CA GLU A 124 -10.77 -11.15 19.97
C GLU A 124 -9.49 -11.93 19.63
N PRO A 125 -8.36 -11.59 20.28
CA PRO A 125 -7.10 -12.25 19.99
C PRO A 125 -7.16 -13.73 20.35
N THR A 126 -6.68 -14.58 19.46
CA THR A 126 -6.62 -16.03 19.67
C THR A 126 -5.41 -16.38 20.53
N VAL A 127 -5.67 -17.11 21.59
CA VAL A 127 -4.64 -17.65 22.51
C VAL A 127 -4.66 -19.18 22.42
N ASN A 128 -3.49 -19.77 22.21
CA ASN A 128 -3.30 -21.22 22.29
C ASN A 128 -2.83 -21.60 23.69
N VAL A 129 -3.34 -22.71 24.22
CA VAL A 129 -2.94 -23.25 25.52
C VAL A 129 -2.28 -24.60 25.29
N ASP A 130 -1.06 -24.79 25.84
CA ASP A 130 -0.34 -26.06 25.76
C ASP A 130 -0.88 -27.09 26.79
N ALA A 131 -0.31 -28.29 26.79
CA ALA A 131 -0.70 -29.37 27.70
C ALA A 131 -0.39 -29.03 29.18
N GLU A 132 0.52 -28.14 29.43
CA GLU A 132 0.97 -27.64 30.72
C GLU A 132 0.12 -26.45 31.21
N GLY A 133 -0.78 -25.93 30.37
CA GLY A 133 -1.66 -24.80 30.70
C GLY A 133 -1.03 -23.43 30.43
N THR A 134 0.09 -23.38 29.71
CA THR A 134 0.73 -22.11 29.36
C THR A 134 0.02 -21.51 28.12
N GLU A 135 -0.32 -20.23 28.21
CA GLU A 135 -0.98 -19.48 27.15
C GLU A 135 0.05 -18.84 26.22
N TYR A 136 -0.18 -18.99 24.91
CA TYR A 136 0.65 -18.39 23.85
C TYR A 136 -0.25 -17.58 22.92
N ALA A 137 0.01 -16.30 22.79
CA ALA A 137 -0.66 -15.45 21.81
C ALA A 137 -0.26 -15.88 20.40
N LEU A 138 -1.25 -16.11 19.54
CA LEU A 138 -1.02 -16.56 18.16
C LEU A 138 -0.24 -15.53 17.33
N ILE A 139 -0.47 -14.24 17.59
CA ILE A 139 0.24 -13.12 16.93
C ILE A 139 1.75 -13.27 17.19
N ASP A 140 2.17 -13.38 18.47
CA ASP A 140 3.59 -13.47 18.83
C ASP A 140 4.19 -14.81 18.39
N LEU A 141 3.41 -15.90 18.46
CA LEU A 141 3.88 -17.22 18.04
C LEU A 141 4.21 -17.30 16.54
N LEU A 142 3.45 -16.60 15.72
CA LEU A 142 3.63 -16.57 14.26
C LEU A 142 4.43 -15.35 13.79
N GLY A 143 4.83 -14.45 14.71
CA GLY A 143 5.51 -13.21 14.37
C GLY A 143 4.69 -12.38 13.38
N LEU A 144 3.38 -12.24 13.65
CA LEU A 144 2.50 -11.49 12.75
C LEU A 144 2.60 -10.01 13.03
N ASP A 145 2.79 -9.23 11.99
CA ASP A 145 2.67 -7.78 11.98
C ASP A 145 1.58 -7.33 11.01
N SER A 146 1.05 -6.15 11.23
CA SER A 146 0.09 -5.49 10.36
C SER A 146 0.39 -4.01 10.29
N ARG A 147 0.18 -3.41 9.12
CA ARG A 147 0.29 -1.96 8.94
C ARG A 147 -0.61 -1.46 7.83
N VAL A 148 -1.08 -0.25 7.99
CA VAL A 148 -1.73 0.51 6.92
C VAL A 148 -0.66 0.95 5.92
N GLU A 149 -0.81 0.58 4.64
CA GLU A 149 0.07 1.04 3.57
C GLU A 149 -0.43 2.35 2.95
N ASP A 150 -1.74 2.43 2.74
CA ASP A 150 -2.41 3.60 2.16
C ASP A 150 -3.90 3.60 2.53
N PHE A 151 -4.52 4.77 2.49
CA PHE A 151 -5.97 4.87 2.55
C PHE A 151 -6.46 6.04 1.70
N ARG A 152 -7.72 5.93 1.25
CA ARG A 152 -8.42 7.00 0.56
C ARG A 152 -9.76 7.23 1.24
N ALA A 153 -10.06 8.48 1.53
CA ALA A 153 -11.31 8.90 2.13
C ALA A 153 -12.12 9.73 1.11
N GLU A 154 -13.32 9.27 0.80
CA GLU A 154 -14.27 9.98 -0.07
C GLU A 154 -15.46 10.43 0.74
N LEU A 155 -15.79 11.72 0.71
CA LEU A 155 -16.97 12.26 1.35
C LEU A 155 -18.23 11.77 0.64
N LEU A 156 -19.08 11.02 1.36
CA LEU A 156 -20.35 10.51 0.84
C LEU A 156 -21.51 11.47 1.06
N SER A 157 -21.58 12.07 2.25
CA SER A 157 -22.67 12.98 2.59
C SER A 157 -22.31 13.90 3.74
N VAL A 158 -22.95 15.08 3.75
CA VAL A 158 -22.96 16.03 4.85
C VAL A 158 -24.40 16.19 5.32
N ARG A 159 -24.65 15.98 6.61
CA ARG A 159 -25.98 16.15 7.23
C ARG A 159 -25.84 17.01 8.48
N GLY A 160 -26.03 18.31 8.30
CA GLY A 160 -25.78 19.25 9.38
C GLY A 160 -24.31 19.28 9.76
N THR A 161 -23.96 18.79 10.95
CA THR A 161 -22.59 18.69 11.45
C THR A 161 -21.99 17.29 11.30
N GLU A 162 -22.74 16.32 10.79
CA GLU A 162 -22.27 14.96 10.55
C GLU A 162 -21.74 14.82 9.14
N TYR A 163 -20.53 14.26 9.02
CA TYR A 163 -19.86 13.98 7.77
C TYR A 163 -19.64 12.48 7.64
N SER A 164 -20.15 11.88 6.56
CA SER A 164 -19.98 10.44 6.31
C SER A 164 -18.99 10.22 5.19
N TYR A 165 -18.06 9.30 5.41
CA TYR A 165 -16.96 8.97 4.50
C TYR A 165 -17.02 7.52 4.09
N PHE A 166 -16.65 7.26 2.84
CA PHE A 166 -16.28 5.95 2.34
C PHE A 166 -14.75 5.86 2.28
N LEU A 167 -14.20 4.87 2.95
CA LEU A 167 -12.75 4.65 3.00
C LEU A 167 -12.39 3.38 2.24
N LEU A 168 -11.34 3.44 1.44
CA LEU A 168 -10.63 2.28 0.95
C LEU A 168 -9.29 2.24 1.68
N VAL A 169 -9.01 1.13 2.36
CA VAL A 169 -7.84 0.99 3.22
C VAL A 169 -7.03 -0.21 2.75
N ASP A 170 -5.79 0.03 2.38
CA ASP A 170 -4.83 -1.00 2.01
C ASP A 170 -3.98 -1.37 3.23
N VAL A 171 -4.10 -2.62 3.63
CA VAL A 171 -3.40 -3.18 4.79
C VAL A 171 -2.46 -4.27 4.33
N ARG A 172 -1.25 -4.24 4.85
CA ARG A 172 -0.26 -5.29 4.68
C ARG A 172 -0.05 -6.01 6.00
N SER A 173 -0.13 -7.34 5.94
CA SER A 173 0.26 -8.21 7.05
C SER A 173 1.41 -9.10 6.64
N THR A 174 2.41 -9.25 7.48
CA THR A 174 3.57 -10.12 7.24
C THR A 174 3.86 -10.99 8.45
N SER A 175 4.66 -12.05 8.26
CA SER A 175 5.22 -12.85 9.34
C SER A 175 6.72 -12.62 9.43
N ASP A 176 7.32 -12.79 10.62
CA ASP A 176 8.75 -12.56 10.89
C ASP A 176 9.68 -13.36 9.98
N ASP A 177 9.26 -14.55 9.55
CA ASP A 177 10.04 -15.38 8.64
C ASP A 177 10.01 -14.88 7.18
N GLY A 178 9.20 -13.85 6.89
CA GLY A 178 9.01 -13.27 5.56
C GLY A 178 8.39 -14.22 4.53
N GLN A 179 7.98 -15.42 4.95
CA GLN A 179 7.44 -16.46 4.08
C GLN A 179 5.93 -16.26 3.81
N ALA A 180 5.24 -15.61 4.74
CA ALA A 180 3.84 -15.28 4.59
C ALA A 180 3.67 -13.76 4.53
N GLY A 181 2.98 -13.29 3.50
CA GLY A 181 2.61 -11.89 3.37
C GLY A 181 1.24 -11.79 2.68
N ALA A 182 0.36 -10.99 3.23
CA ALA A 182 -0.95 -10.72 2.66
C ALA A 182 -1.12 -9.21 2.47
N ARG A 183 -1.74 -8.83 1.35
CA ARG A 183 -2.29 -7.49 1.15
C ARG A 183 -3.79 -7.62 1.05
N SER A 184 -4.50 -6.77 1.75
CA SER A 184 -5.95 -6.69 1.67
C SER A 184 -6.37 -5.25 1.48
N THR A 185 -7.35 -5.04 0.61
CA THR A 185 -8.06 -3.77 0.50
C THR A 185 -9.42 -3.93 1.18
N SER A 186 -9.69 -3.06 2.11
CA SER A 186 -10.93 -3.09 2.90
C SER A 186 -11.75 -1.83 2.66
N ALA A 187 -13.06 -1.96 2.73
CA ALA A 187 -13.99 -0.84 2.66
C ALA A 187 -14.53 -0.53 4.05
N VAL A 188 -14.45 0.74 4.45
CA VAL A 188 -14.96 1.22 5.74
C VAL A 188 -15.89 2.40 5.50
N LEU A 189 -17.05 2.40 6.16
CA LEU A 189 -17.93 3.55 6.26
C LEU A 189 -17.70 4.19 7.63
N LEU A 190 -17.36 5.47 7.66
CA LEU A 190 -17.08 6.21 8.88
C LEU A 190 -17.91 7.48 8.89
N THR A 191 -18.47 7.83 10.06
CA THR A 191 -19.16 9.08 10.26
C THR A 191 -18.51 9.86 11.40
N THR A 192 -18.22 11.13 11.16
CA THR A 192 -17.73 12.08 12.16
C THR A 192 -18.85 13.01 12.59
N ASP A 193 -18.84 13.41 13.86
CA ASP A 193 -19.82 14.33 14.44
C ASP A 193 -19.34 15.80 14.43
N GLY A 194 -20.20 16.70 14.93
CA GLY A 194 -19.90 18.13 14.97
C GLY A 194 -18.76 18.54 15.91
N ASP A 195 -18.41 17.68 16.85
CA ASP A 195 -17.35 17.92 17.84
C ASP A 195 -15.98 17.38 17.36
N GLY A 196 -15.96 16.79 16.16
CA GLY A 196 -14.74 16.19 15.58
C GLY A 196 -14.44 14.81 16.14
N GLY A 197 -15.45 14.13 16.67
CA GLY A 197 -15.39 12.75 17.11
C GLY A 197 -15.90 11.77 16.06
N VAL A 198 -15.74 10.47 16.34
CA VAL A 198 -16.30 9.39 15.52
C VAL A 198 -17.66 9.00 16.07
N SER A 199 -18.72 9.13 15.28
CA SER A 199 -20.07 8.75 15.68
C SER A 199 -20.51 7.39 15.15
N GLY A 200 -19.80 6.82 14.16
CA GLY A 200 -20.07 5.49 13.63
C GLY A 200 -18.96 4.98 12.73
N VAL A 201 -18.69 3.68 12.83
CA VAL A 201 -17.76 2.96 11.93
C VAL A 201 -18.37 1.61 11.58
N GLU A 202 -18.47 1.35 10.28
CA GLU A 202 -18.85 0.05 9.74
C GLU A 202 -17.75 -0.41 8.77
N GLY A 203 -17.38 -1.68 8.81
CA GLY A 203 -16.29 -2.19 7.99
C GLY A 203 -16.62 -3.49 7.30
N TYR A 204 -16.14 -3.61 6.07
CA TYR A 204 -16.28 -4.79 5.22
C TYR A 204 -14.91 -5.17 4.69
N ALA A 205 -14.36 -6.30 5.16
CA ALA A 205 -13.11 -6.83 4.64
C ALA A 205 -13.37 -7.74 3.45
N SER A 206 -12.64 -7.53 2.37
CA SER A 206 -12.54 -8.50 1.29
C SER A 206 -11.52 -9.56 1.67
N THR A 207 -11.92 -10.82 1.77
CA THR A 207 -10.98 -11.93 1.95
C THR A 207 -10.22 -12.15 0.64
N SER A 208 -9.06 -11.54 0.48
CA SER A 208 -8.14 -11.91 -0.58
C SER A 208 -7.47 -13.24 -0.21
N ARG A 209 -7.52 -14.22 -1.11
CA ARG A 209 -6.76 -15.47 -0.92
C ARG A 209 -5.28 -15.12 -0.97
N VAL A 210 -4.54 -15.48 0.08
CA VAL A 210 -3.08 -15.45 0.10
C VAL A 210 -2.57 -16.30 -1.07
N ARG A 211 -1.91 -15.67 -2.04
CA ARG A 211 -1.10 -16.40 -3.01
C ARG A 211 0.28 -16.57 -2.38
N SER A 212 0.59 -17.76 -1.87
CA SER A 212 1.96 -18.12 -1.58
C SER A 212 2.70 -18.19 -2.93
N SER A 213 3.58 -17.25 -3.21
CA SER A 213 4.58 -17.39 -4.25
C SER A 213 5.69 -18.27 -3.70
N GLY A 214 5.51 -19.60 -3.78
CA GLY A 214 6.64 -20.51 -3.59
C GLY A 214 7.59 -20.33 -4.78
N PRO A 215 8.91 -20.46 -4.56
CA PRO A 215 9.85 -20.55 -5.67
C PRO A 215 9.58 -21.84 -6.46
N ASP A 216 9.49 -21.71 -7.80
CA ASP A 216 9.55 -22.82 -8.76
C ASP A 216 10.94 -23.43 -8.79
#